data_8f6fffe275a54dc6da9b915b20c04413
#
_entry.id   8f6fffe275a54dc6da9b915b20c04413
#
_cell.length_a   1.000
_cell.length_b   1.000
_cell.length_c   1.000
_cell.angle_alpha   90.00
_cell.angle_beta   90.00
_cell.angle_gamma   90.00
#
_symmetry.space_group_name_H-M   'P 1'
#
loop_
_entity.id
_entity.type
_entity.pdbx_description
1 polymer ?
#
loop_
_entity_poly.entity_id
_entity_poly.type
_entity_poly.pdbx_seq_one_letter_code
_entity_poly.pdbx_strand_id
1 'polypeptide(L)'
;MAINYTKKYDAFLELNHLTEHQRIVSLRSIFDRDISDNEKFNFRTKIIRPLKKEDLFDVESLFKHLTYRTDEELDKKGKVIKKRDVFDFERSKRLHWILPHINEIIFQNIEVFSSNNRINGRDVVRTYIYNKTKEYIIILQPQKGGLDYYFITAYYLEKRLGGLNMIKQKYKNRLADVL
;
A
#
# COMPACT_ATOMS: atom_id res chain seq x y z
N MET A 1 13.45 17.44 8.01
CA MET A 1 12.34 17.34 7.03
C MET A 1 12.85 17.27 5.59
N ALA A 2 13.76 18.12 5.16
CA ALA A 2 14.29 18.12 3.79
C ALA A 2 14.91 16.79 3.34
N ILE A 3 15.64 16.10 4.21
CA ILE A 3 16.32 14.83 3.89
C ILE A 3 15.32 13.75 3.42
N ASN A 4 14.21 13.55 4.13
CA ASN A 4 13.21 12.54 3.74
C ASN A 4 12.48 12.92 2.46
N TYR A 5 12.20 14.21 2.25
CA TYR A 5 11.50 14.68 1.06
C TYR A 5 12.28 14.43 -0.24
N THR A 6 13.60 14.43 -0.19
CA THR A 6 14.50 14.20 -1.34
C THR A 6 14.97 12.75 -1.47
N LYS A 7 14.62 11.86 -0.53
CA LYS A 7 15.00 10.43 -0.61
C LYS A 7 14.42 9.79 -1.87
N LYS A 8 15.30 9.06 -2.54
CA LYS A 8 14.95 8.28 -3.73
C LYS A 8 14.80 6.79 -3.38
N TYR A 9 14.09 6.07 -4.20
CA TYR A 9 14.15 4.62 -4.22
C TYR A 9 15.63 4.20 -4.43
N ASP A 10 16.21 3.27 -3.70
CA ASP A 10 15.72 2.32 -2.72
C ASP A 10 16.20 2.60 -1.28
N ALA A 11 16.62 3.83 -1.02
CA ALA A 11 16.97 4.24 0.33
C ALA A 11 15.73 4.21 1.25
N PHE A 12 15.93 4.04 2.55
CA PHE A 12 14.86 4.14 3.53
C PHE A 12 14.71 5.59 4.02
N LEU A 13 13.48 5.97 4.38
CA LEU A 13 13.25 7.22 5.10
C LEU A 13 13.85 7.14 6.51
N GLU A 14 14.43 8.24 6.93
CA GLU A 14 15.03 8.38 8.26
C GLU A 14 13.96 8.83 9.25
N LEU A 15 13.42 7.90 10.01
CA LEU A 15 12.30 8.13 10.94
C LEU A 15 12.69 7.95 12.41
N ASN A 16 13.81 7.26 12.68
CA ASN A 16 14.17 6.86 14.06
C ASN A 16 14.52 8.03 14.97
N HIS A 17 15.08 9.10 14.43
CA HIS A 17 15.49 10.29 15.19
C HIS A 17 14.41 11.36 15.31
N LEU A 18 13.24 11.11 14.71
CA LEU A 18 12.14 12.06 14.68
C LEU A 18 11.17 11.79 15.83
N THR A 19 10.65 12.84 16.42
CA THR A 19 9.48 12.74 17.30
C THR A 19 8.28 12.26 16.50
N GLU A 20 7.22 11.79 17.18
CA GLU A 20 6.02 11.33 16.53
C GLU A 20 5.41 12.39 15.60
N HIS A 21 5.30 13.63 16.08
CA HIS A 21 4.81 14.74 15.26
C HIS A 21 5.68 14.98 14.04
N GLN A 22 7.01 14.99 14.18
CA GLN A 22 7.93 15.18 13.06
C GLN A 22 7.84 14.05 12.04
N ARG A 23 7.64 12.79 12.49
CA ARG A 23 7.41 11.64 11.59
C ARG A 23 6.15 11.84 10.77
N ILE A 24 5.04 12.19 11.43
CA ILE A 24 3.76 12.40 10.75
C ILE A 24 3.88 13.53 9.71
N VAL A 25 4.46 14.66 10.07
CA VAL A 25 4.66 15.79 9.15
C VAL A 25 5.55 15.38 7.97
N SER A 26 6.64 14.67 8.23
CA SER A 26 7.55 14.19 7.18
C SER A 26 6.88 13.20 6.23
N LEU A 27 6.16 12.21 6.76
CA LEU A 27 5.45 11.21 5.97
C LEU A 27 4.28 11.82 5.20
N ARG A 28 3.58 12.78 5.80
CA ARG A 28 2.47 13.47 5.15
C ARG A 28 2.96 14.26 3.93
N SER A 29 4.05 15.00 4.06
CA SER A 29 4.61 15.75 2.92
C SER A 29 5.01 14.84 1.74
N ILE A 30 5.48 13.62 2.02
CA ILE A 30 5.80 12.63 0.98
C ILE A 30 4.52 12.05 0.38
N PHE A 31 3.55 11.69 1.22
CA PHE A 31 2.27 11.15 0.79
C PHE A 31 1.50 12.13 -0.09
N ASP A 32 1.47 13.40 0.30
CA ASP A 32 0.79 14.44 -0.48
C ASP A 32 1.50 14.62 -1.83
N ARG A 33 2.82 14.78 -1.86
CA ARG A 33 3.59 14.89 -3.09
C ARG A 33 3.40 13.70 -4.06
N ASP A 34 3.43 12.47 -3.54
CA ASP A 34 3.51 11.27 -4.36
C ASP A 34 2.13 10.67 -4.69
N ILE A 35 1.12 10.94 -3.86
CA ILE A 35 -0.18 10.27 -3.93
C ILE A 35 -1.33 11.28 -3.94
N SER A 36 -1.53 12.06 -2.85
CA SER A 36 -2.74 12.85 -2.65
C SER A 36 -2.87 14.01 -3.65
N ASP A 37 -1.79 14.76 -3.83
CA ASP A 37 -1.74 15.95 -4.69
C ASP A 37 -1.18 15.64 -6.09
N ASN A 38 -0.89 14.36 -6.34
CA ASN A 38 -0.32 13.93 -7.60
C ASN A 38 -1.43 13.62 -8.62
N GLU A 39 -1.74 14.57 -9.49
CA GLU A 39 -2.72 14.41 -10.57
C GLU A 39 -2.38 13.26 -11.55
N LYS A 40 -1.11 12.83 -11.58
CA LYS A 40 -0.63 11.72 -12.41
C LYS A 40 -0.45 10.42 -11.62
N PHE A 41 -1.10 10.30 -10.44
CA PHE A 41 -1.09 9.05 -9.70
C PHE A 41 -1.98 8.02 -10.38
N ASN A 42 -1.43 7.38 -11.40
CA ASN A 42 -2.10 6.36 -12.21
C ASN A 42 -1.18 5.15 -12.41
N PHE A 43 -1.80 4.00 -12.58
CA PHE A 43 -1.10 2.80 -13.00
C PHE A 43 -1.46 2.52 -14.46
N ARG A 44 -0.45 2.64 -15.35
CA ARG A 44 -0.65 2.63 -16.80
C ARG A 44 -1.63 3.74 -17.20
N THR A 45 -2.79 3.39 -17.74
CA THR A 45 -3.80 4.36 -18.21
C THR A 45 -4.91 4.63 -17.19
N LYS A 46 -4.91 3.97 -16.02
CA LYS A 46 -6.01 4.01 -15.05
C LYS A 46 -5.65 4.82 -13.81
N ILE A 47 -6.50 5.73 -13.42
CA ILE A 47 -6.31 6.54 -12.22
C ILE A 47 -6.40 5.65 -10.97
N ILE A 48 -5.53 5.89 -9.99
CA ILE A 48 -5.58 5.22 -8.69
C ILE A 48 -6.23 6.15 -7.68
N ARG A 49 -7.26 5.66 -7.00
CA ARG A 49 -8.01 6.41 -6.00
C ARG A 49 -8.00 5.72 -4.65
N PRO A 50 -8.12 6.45 -3.52
CA PRO A 50 -8.42 5.86 -2.22
C PRO A 50 -9.74 5.09 -2.24
N LEU A 51 -9.92 4.19 -1.28
CA LEU A 51 -11.24 3.59 -1.06
C LEU A 51 -12.25 4.67 -0.68
N LYS A 52 -13.49 4.49 -1.12
CA LYS A 52 -14.60 5.36 -0.71
C LYS A 52 -15.09 4.99 0.68
N LYS A 53 -15.42 6.01 1.45
CA LYS A 53 -16.19 5.93 2.68
C LYS A 53 -17.34 6.93 2.56
N GLU A 54 -18.57 6.47 2.74
CA GLU A 54 -19.77 7.30 2.58
C GLU A 54 -19.78 8.06 1.22
N ASP A 55 -19.44 7.31 0.14
CA ASP A 55 -19.31 7.80 -1.24
C ASP A 55 -18.19 8.83 -1.52
N LEU A 56 -17.43 9.25 -0.52
CA LEU A 56 -16.26 10.11 -0.67
C LEU A 56 -14.95 9.31 -0.63
N PHE A 57 -13.95 9.76 -1.37
CA PHE A 57 -12.62 9.18 -1.31
C PHE A 57 -11.94 9.52 0.02
N ASP A 58 -11.59 8.50 0.78
CA ASP A 58 -11.01 8.65 2.12
C ASP A 58 -9.48 8.64 2.08
N VAL A 59 -8.91 9.81 1.79
CA VAL A 59 -7.46 10.03 1.71
C VAL A 59 -6.79 9.84 3.07
N GLU A 60 -7.44 10.27 4.15
CA GLU A 60 -6.91 10.15 5.51
C GLU A 60 -6.84 8.68 5.95
N SER A 61 -7.85 7.90 5.66
CA SER A 61 -7.81 6.46 5.92
C SER A 61 -6.71 5.77 5.11
N LEU A 62 -6.47 6.20 3.88
CA LEU A 62 -5.37 5.67 3.07
C LEU A 62 -4.01 6.01 3.70
N PHE A 63 -3.78 7.26 4.11
CA PHE A 63 -2.54 7.65 4.78
C PHE A 63 -2.30 6.81 6.05
N LYS A 64 -3.31 6.68 6.91
CA LYS A 64 -3.25 5.81 8.09
C LYS A 64 -2.98 4.35 7.72
N HIS A 65 -3.59 3.86 6.65
CA HIS A 65 -3.39 2.48 6.20
C HIS A 65 -1.95 2.22 5.72
N LEU A 66 -1.28 3.23 5.19
CA LEU A 66 0.08 3.13 4.69
C LEU A 66 1.15 3.39 5.76
N THR A 67 0.78 3.91 6.92
CA THR A 67 1.72 4.30 7.98
C THR A 67 1.50 3.62 9.33
N TYR A 68 0.31 3.05 9.55
CA TYR A 68 -0.03 2.36 10.79
C TYR A 68 -0.51 0.92 10.50
N ARG A 69 -0.25 0.02 11.42
CA ARG A 69 -0.81 -1.34 11.41
C ARG A 69 -1.99 -1.45 12.38
N THR A 70 -2.84 -2.44 12.11
CA THR A 70 -3.94 -2.79 12.99
C THR A 70 -3.38 -3.63 14.13
N ASP A 71 -3.77 -3.28 15.36
CA ASP A 71 -3.59 -4.11 16.54
C ASP A 71 -4.94 -4.58 17.07
N GLU A 72 -4.92 -5.65 17.86
CA GLU A 72 -6.10 -6.21 18.51
C GLU A 72 -6.05 -5.87 19.99
N GLU A 73 -7.04 -5.12 20.45
CA GLU A 73 -7.24 -4.79 21.85
C GLU A 73 -8.54 -5.42 22.36
N LEU A 74 -8.61 -5.68 23.67
CA LEU A 74 -9.87 -6.06 24.31
C LEU A 74 -10.59 -4.80 24.81
N ASP A 75 -11.86 -4.68 24.48
CA ASP A 75 -12.70 -3.62 25.06
C ASP A 75 -13.03 -3.92 26.53
N LYS A 76 -13.68 -2.96 27.21
CA LYS A 76 -14.11 -3.10 28.62
C LYS A 76 -15.05 -4.29 28.88
N LYS A 77 -15.57 -4.91 27.82
CA LYS A 77 -16.45 -6.08 27.87
C LYS A 77 -15.74 -7.37 27.42
N GLY A 78 -14.42 -7.34 27.22
CA GLY A 78 -13.63 -8.48 26.76
C GLY A 78 -13.80 -8.83 25.26
N LYS A 79 -14.41 -7.94 24.45
CA LYS A 79 -14.55 -8.15 23.00
C LYS A 79 -13.32 -7.61 22.28
N VAL A 80 -12.79 -8.38 21.33
CA VAL A 80 -11.67 -7.97 20.49
C VAL A 80 -12.10 -6.79 19.59
N ILE A 81 -11.40 -5.66 19.76
CA ILE A 81 -11.52 -4.49 18.91
C ILE A 81 -10.25 -4.38 18.08
N LYS A 82 -10.40 -4.13 16.79
CA LYS A 82 -9.29 -3.87 15.88
C LYS A 82 -9.13 -2.36 15.69
N LYS A 83 -8.01 -1.83 16.15
CA LYS A 83 -7.64 -0.43 15.94
C LYS A 83 -6.40 -0.32 15.06
N ARG A 84 -6.38 0.67 14.20
CA ARG A 84 -5.20 1.00 13.39
C ARG A 84 -4.51 2.24 13.98
N ASP A 85 -3.74 2.03 15.03
CA ASP A 85 -3.07 3.08 15.81
C ASP A 85 -1.62 2.78 16.16
N VAL A 86 -1.13 1.57 15.85
CA VAL A 86 0.28 1.24 16.04
C VAL A 86 1.10 1.67 14.85
N PHE A 87 2.05 2.58 15.06
CA PHE A 87 2.93 3.06 14.00
C PHE A 87 3.76 1.92 13.39
N ASP A 88 3.72 1.80 12.07
CA ASP A 88 4.42 0.75 11.33
C ASP A 88 5.69 1.32 10.68
N PHE A 89 6.83 1.19 11.35
CA PHE A 89 8.12 1.66 10.85
C PHE A 89 8.52 1.01 9.53
N GLU A 90 8.30 -0.30 9.40
CA GLU A 90 8.72 -1.04 8.21
C GLU A 90 7.96 -0.61 6.98
N ARG A 91 6.68 -0.30 7.12
CA ARG A 91 5.84 0.23 6.07
C ARG A 91 6.16 1.70 5.79
N SER A 92 6.22 2.51 6.84
CA SER A 92 6.40 3.97 6.74
C SER A 92 7.74 4.35 6.11
N LYS A 93 8.84 3.68 6.44
CA LYS A 93 10.16 3.99 5.86
C LYS A 93 10.26 3.71 4.36
N ARG A 94 9.26 3.05 3.77
CA ARG A 94 9.16 2.72 2.34
C ARG A 94 8.03 3.48 1.63
N LEU A 95 7.41 4.46 2.26
CA LEU A 95 6.25 5.16 1.69
C LEU A 95 6.54 5.72 0.30
N HIS A 96 7.68 6.35 0.09
CA HIS A 96 8.13 6.92 -1.19
C HIS A 96 8.48 5.86 -2.25
N TRP A 97 8.49 4.56 -1.91
CA TRP A 97 8.70 3.48 -2.89
C TRP A 97 7.46 3.23 -3.74
N ILE A 98 6.29 3.70 -3.29
CA ILE A 98 5.02 3.48 -3.98
C ILE A 98 5.06 4.05 -5.39
N LEU A 99 5.36 5.34 -5.51
CA LEU A 99 5.31 6.03 -6.80
C LEU A 99 6.26 5.45 -7.87
N PRO A 100 7.54 5.14 -7.58
CA PRO A 100 8.42 4.50 -8.56
C PRO A 100 7.94 3.13 -9.04
N HIS A 101 7.26 2.34 -8.19
CA HIS A 101 6.67 1.07 -8.59
C HIS A 101 5.41 1.26 -9.43
N ILE A 102 4.55 2.21 -9.06
CA ILE A 102 3.33 2.54 -9.81
C ILE A 102 3.69 3.04 -11.22
N ASN A 103 4.70 3.89 -11.33
CA ASN A 103 5.17 4.44 -12.60
C ASN A 103 6.00 3.46 -13.44
N GLU A 104 6.15 2.21 -12.99
CA GLU A 104 6.96 1.18 -13.64
C GLU A 104 8.40 1.63 -13.97
N ILE A 105 8.95 2.58 -13.18
CA ILE A 105 10.35 3.03 -13.30
C ILE A 105 11.31 1.91 -12.85
N ILE A 106 10.85 1.08 -11.92
CA ILE A 106 11.56 -0.09 -11.41
C ILE A 106 10.98 -1.30 -12.12
N PHE A 107 11.74 -1.89 -13.03
CA PHE A 107 11.27 -3.03 -13.83
C PHE A 107 12.05 -4.34 -13.57
N GLN A 108 13.21 -4.28 -12.90
CA GLN A 108 13.96 -5.48 -12.57
C GLN A 108 13.30 -6.25 -11.43
N ASN A 109 13.00 -7.54 -11.69
CA ASN A 109 12.37 -8.44 -10.70
C ASN A 109 10.98 -7.98 -10.20
N ILE A 110 10.26 -7.19 -11.00
CA ILE A 110 8.88 -6.83 -10.74
C ILE A 110 7.96 -7.81 -11.47
N GLU A 111 7.01 -8.36 -10.74
CA GLU A 111 5.88 -9.12 -11.30
C GLU A 111 4.60 -8.31 -11.15
N VAL A 112 3.89 -8.11 -12.25
CA VAL A 112 2.56 -7.51 -12.25
C VAL A 112 1.56 -8.57 -12.68
N PHE A 113 0.57 -8.83 -11.86
CA PHE A 113 -0.46 -9.83 -12.13
C PHE A 113 -1.77 -9.54 -11.42
N SER A 114 -2.86 -10.06 -11.94
CA SER A 114 -4.19 -10.02 -11.29
C SER A 114 -4.59 -11.42 -10.83
N SER A 115 -5.31 -11.50 -9.72
CA SER A 115 -5.80 -12.77 -9.17
C SER A 115 -7.13 -12.56 -8.45
N ASN A 116 -7.97 -13.60 -8.48
CA ASN A 116 -9.20 -13.64 -7.71
C ASN A 116 -8.92 -13.79 -6.21
N ASN A 117 -9.67 -13.05 -5.42
CA ASN A 117 -9.62 -13.07 -3.97
C ASN A 117 -11.02 -13.18 -3.40
N ARG A 118 -11.20 -14.02 -2.39
CA ARG A 118 -12.46 -14.08 -1.66
C ARG A 118 -12.40 -13.21 -0.43
N ILE A 119 -13.20 -12.14 -0.40
CA ILE A 119 -13.20 -11.15 0.68
C ILE A 119 -14.64 -10.99 1.17
N ASN A 120 -14.89 -11.26 2.45
CA ASN A 120 -16.21 -11.20 3.07
C ASN A 120 -17.28 -11.97 2.25
N GLY A 121 -16.92 -13.17 1.77
CA GLY A 121 -17.81 -14.02 0.99
C GLY A 121 -17.99 -13.61 -0.49
N ARG A 122 -17.38 -12.54 -0.95
CA ARG A 122 -17.46 -12.04 -2.34
C ARG A 122 -16.16 -12.27 -3.07
N ASP A 123 -16.26 -12.61 -4.35
CA ASP A 123 -15.11 -12.71 -5.22
C ASP A 123 -14.73 -11.32 -5.75
N VAL A 124 -13.47 -10.94 -5.53
CA VAL A 124 -12.92 -9.63 -5.89
C VAL A 124 -11.60 -9.85 -6.60
N VAL A 125 -11.42 -9.20 -7.74
CA VAL A 125 -10.12 -9.19 -8.43
C VAL A 125 -9.20 -8.17 -7.76
N ARG A 126 -7.93 -8.56 -7.58
CA ARG A 126 -6.87 -7.66 -7.15
C ARG A 126 -5.69 -7.74 -8.09
N THR A 127 -5.09 -6.60 -8.35
CA THR A 127 -3.87 -6.44 -9.14
C THR A 127 -2.71 -6.22 -8.19
N TYR A 128 -1.65 -6.96 -8.40
CA TYR A 128 -0.45 -6.99 -7.57
C TYR A 128 0.73 -6.47 -8.37
N ILE A 129 1.48 -5.53 -7.78
CA ILE A 129 2.80 -5.10 -8.25
C ILE A 129 3.79 -5.60 -7.21
N TYR A 130 4.53 -6.65 -7.52
CA TYR A 130 5.38 -7.36 -6.58
C TYR A 130 6.85 -7.26 -6.96
N ASN A 131 7.63 -6.62 -6.12
CA ASN A 131 9.09 -6.58 -6.21
C ASN A 131 9.69 -7.78 -5.46
N LYS A 132 10.17 -8.78 -6.21
CA LYS A 132 10.72 -10.01 -5.64
C LYS A 132 12.01 -9.78 -4.85
N THR A 133 12.87 -8.91 -5.33
CA THR A 133 14.15 -8.61 -4.69
C THR A 133 13.99 -7.87 -3.36
N LYS A 134 13.05 -6.93 -3.31
CA LYS A 134 12.81 -6.12 -2.11
C LYS A 134 11.69 -6.68 -1.24
N GLU A 135 11.06 -7.79 -1.65
CA GLU A 135 9.90 -8.38 -0.97
C GLU A 135 8.81 -7.35 -0.67
N TYR A 136 8.64 -6.39 -1.59
CA TYR A 136 7.70 -5.28 -1.46
C TYR A 136 6.53 -5.46 -2.42
N ILE A 137 5.33 -5.19 -1.92
CA ILE A 137 4.10 -5.39 -2.69
C ILE A 137 3.19 -4.19 -2.62
N ILE A 138 2.57 -3.86 -3.75
CA ILE A 138 1.46 -2.94 -3.86
C ILE A 138 0.25 -3.73 -4.34
N ILE A 139 -0.90 -3.49 -3.73
CA ILE A 139 -2.16 -4.13 -4.09
C ILE A 139 -3.16 -3.06 -4.51
N LEU A 140 -3.64 -3.21 -5.74
CA LEU A 140 -4.69 -2.40 -6.34
C LEU A 140 -5.95 -3.25 -6.52
N GLN A 141 -7.09 -2.64 -6.65
CA GLN A 141 -8.36 -3.29 -6.97
C GLN A 141 -9.03 -2.58 -8.13
N PRO A 142 -9.20 -3.24 -9.30
CA PRO A 142 -9.96 -2.67 -10.41
C PRO A 142 -11.36 -2.31 -9.95
N GLN A 143 -11.84 -1.12 -10.30
CA GLN A 143 -13.22 -0.73 -10.07
C GLN A 143 -14.14 -1.40 -11.10
N LYS A 144 -15.42 -1.51 -10.75
CA LYS A 144 -16.45 -1.94 -11.69
C LYS A 144 -16.48 -0.95 -12.87
N GLY A 145 -16.32 -1.46 -14.08
CA GLY A 145 -16.20 -0.63 -15.28
C GLY A 145 -14.76 -0.47 -15.79
N GLY A 146 -13.75 -0.87 -15.03
CA GLY A 146 -12.35 -1.01 -15.49
C GLY A 146 -11.60 0.29 -15.76
N LEU A 147 -12.17 1.46 -15.45
CA LEU A 147 -11.58 2.76 -15.72
C LEU A 147 -10.54 3.18 -14.67
N ASP A 148 -10.74 2.80 -13.42
CA ASP A 148 -9.92 3.22 -12.28
C ASP A 148 -9.51 2.03 -11.41
N TYR A 149 -8.52 2.27 -10.53
CA TYR A 149 -8.18 1.37 -9.43
C TYR A 149 -8.50 1.99 -8.08
N TYR A 150 -8.86 1.17 -7.11
CA TYR A 150 -8.71 1.50 -5.70
C TYR A 150 -7.32 1.12 -5.22
N PHE A 151 -6.65 2.03 -4.51
CA PHE A 151 -5.43 1.70 -3.78
C PHE A 151 -5.80 0.93 -2.51
N ILE A 152 -5.36 -0.31 -2.41
CA ILE A 152 -5.71 -1.15 -1.26
C ILE A 152 -4.63 -1.06 -0.19
N THR A 153 -3.37 -1.33 -0.55
CA THR A 153 -2.26 -1.29 0.40
C THR A 153 -0.91 -1.39 -0.29
N ALA A 154 0.15 -1.02 0.43
CA ALA A 154 1.53 -1.30 0.09
C ALA A 154 2.30 -1.67 1.35
N TYR A 155 3.12 -2.74 1.29
CA TYR A 155 3.90 -3.18 2.44
C TYR A 155 5.04 -4.12 2.07
N TYR A 156 5.96 -4.30 3.01
CA TYR A 156 7.01 -5.29 2.95
C TYR A 156 6.48 -6.65 3.42
N LEU A 157 6.83 -7.70 2.69
CA LEU A 157 6.41 -9.07 2.99
C LEU A 157 7.38 -9.70 4.00
N GLU A 158 6.94 -9.84 5.23
CA GLU A 158 7.73 -10.52 6.24
C GLU A 158 7.70 -12.04 6.03
N LYS A 159 8.88 -12.65 5.88
CA LYS A 159 9.04 -14.11 5.69
C LYS A 159 8.35 -14.92 6.79
N ARG A 160 8.45 -14.44 8.04
CA ARG A 160 7.93 -15.11 9.22
C ARG A 160 6.39 -15.19 9.25
N LEU A 161 5.71 -14.28 8.56
CA LEU A 161 4.24 -14.22 8.55
C LEU A 161 3.60 -14.96 7.36
N GLY A 162 4.38 -15.74 6.61
CA GLY A 162 3.84 -16.52 5.48
C GLY A 162 3.45 -15.71 4.25
N GLY A 163 3.69 -14.41 4.24
CA GLY A 163 3.31 -13.52 3.15
C GLY A 163 3.87 -13.91 1.78
N LEU A 164 5.12 -14.41 1.75
CA LEU A 164 5.74 -14.89 0.52
C LEU A 164 5.04 -16.10 -0.09
N ASN A 165 4.62 -17.07 0.73
CA ASN A 165 3.90 -18.25 0.26
C ASN A 165 2.53 -17.86 -0.30
N MET A 166 1.84 -16.92 0.36
CA MET A 166 0.57 -16.39 -0.12
C MET A 166 0.73 -15.73 -1.50
N ILE A 167 1.74 -14.91 -1.72
CA ILE A 167 1.97 -14.25 -3.00
C ILE A 167 2.34 -15.25 -4.09
N LYS A 168 3.19 -16.24 -3.80
CA LYS A 168 3.50 -17.32 -4.74
C LYS A 168 2.24 -18.09 -5.17
N GLN A 169 1.34 -18.37 -4.23
CA GLN A 169 0.07 -19.02 -4.52
C GLN A 169 -0.84 -18.13 -5.40
N LYS A 170 -0.92 -16.82 -5.09
CA LYS A 170 -1.68 -15.85 -5.90
C LYS A 170 -1.12 -15.78 -7.32
N TYR A 171 0.20 -15.74 -7.47
CA TYR A 171 0.86 -15.72 -8.76
C TYR A 171 0.62 -17.01 -9.56
N LYS A 172 0.65 -18.18 -8.90
CA LYS A 172 0.32 -19.47 -9.54
C LYS A 172 -1.11 -19.46 -10.09
N ASN A 173 -2.05 -18.87 -9.36
CA ASN A 173 -3.49 -18.80 -9.69
C ASN A 173 -3.87 -17.45 -10.34
N ARG A 174 -2.92 -16.79 -11.01
CA ARG A 174 -3.17 -15.50 -11.65
C ARG A 174 -4.10 -15.62 -12.84
N LEU A 175 -4.77 -14.54 -13.15
CA LEU A 175 -5.54 -14.38 -14.37
C LEU A 175 -4.59 -14.29 -15.57
N ALA A 176 -5.12 -14.57 -16.77
CA ALA A 176 -4.37 -14.42 -18.02
C ALA A 176 -3.96 -12.96 -18.26
N ASP A 177 -4.84 -12.03 -17.90
CA ASP A 177 -4.65 -10.60 -18.11
C ASP A 177 -4.46 -9.86 -16.78
N VAL A 178 -3.74 -8.74 -16.86
CA VAL A 178 -3.64 -7.75 -15.77
C VAL A 178 -4.80 -6.77 -15.95
N LEU A 179 -5.71 -6.80 -15.01
CA LEU A 179 -6.94 -5.99 -15.02
C LEU A 179 -6.74 -4.66 -14.34
#